data_0749b90d33b82bb05ab7bc8e2270b0df
#
_entry.id   0749b90d33b82bb05ab7bc8e2270b0df
#
_cell.length_a   1.000
_cell.length_b   1.000
_cell.length_c   1.000
_cell.angle_alpha   90.00
_cell.angle_beta   90.00
_cell.angle_gamma   90.00
#
_symmetry.space_group_name_H-M   'P 1'
#
loop_
_entity.id
_entity.type
_entity.pdbx_description
1 polymer ?
#
loop_
_entity_poly.entity_id
_entity_poly.type
_entity_poly.pdbx_seq_one_letter_code
_entity_poly.pdbx_strand_id
1 'polypeptide(L)'
;MLQTLRNAWKIEELRKKILFTLVIILLYRLGNAIPVPDVNIALLNAYFAQQQSTILGLLDVMSGGAFSNATIFALSIQPYINASIIIQLLCIAIPSLERLSKEGGEEGRKKIASITRYATVAIGLIQGFAYYMLIKNNNMLNADAQGIWSAIVIVLTFTSGSALIMWLGEQITEFGIGNGISMILFASIISRLPTSLITTVRNITAGNLQWWLAVLMLIGAIAMIVLIVYVNDAERRIPVQYAKRVVGRKMYGGQSTHLPMKVNMSGVMPIIFAQSIASVPATIVAFTGKTDGWVNTWFSNNSIPYAIIYFLLIIFFAYFYSTIQFNPVEVANNLKKNGGYIPGFRPGKPTSEFIQKVLNKITLFGAIYLGIIAIVPILISHFSNAAALTGLSLGGTSIIIVVGVALETVRALEAQMLMRNYKGFLS
;
A
#
# COMPACT_ATOMS: atom_id res chain seq x y z
N MET A 1 8.81 11.75 -16.24
CA MET A 1 8.47 12.11 -14.85
C MET A 1 8.79 13.57 -14.50
N LEU A 2 10.04 14.04 -14.58
CA LEU A 2 10.36 15.45 -14.25
C LEU A 2 9.66 16.46 -15.16
N GLN A 3 9.56 16.18 -16.47
CA GLN A 3 8.80 17.00 -17.40
C GLN A 3 7.31 17.03 -17.08
N THR A 4 6.72 15.88 -16.71
CA THR A 4 5.31 15.77 -16.31
C THR A 4 5.02 16.63 -15.08
N LEU A 5 5.86 16.54 -14.03
CA LEU A 5 5.74 17.37 -12.84
C LEU A 5 5.89 18.87 -13.15
N ARG A 6 6.87 19.22 -13.99
CA ARG A 6 7.07 20.62 -14.43
C ARG A 6 5.88 21.16 -15.21
N ASN A 7 5.28 20.35 -16.07
CA ASN A 7 4.11 20.74 -16.85
C ASN A 7 2.85 20.82 -15.97
N ALA A 8 2.67 19.87 -15.02
CA ALA A 8 1.58 19.92 -14.06
C ALA A 8 1.64 21.18 -13.17
N TRP A 9 2.85 21.62 -12.79
CA TRP A 9 3.03 22.83 -11.98
C TRP A 9 2.59 24.12 -12.68
N LYS A 10 2.64 24.17 -14.03
CA LYS A 10 2.18 25.31 -14.80
C LYS A 10 0.65 25.45 -14.82
N ILE A 11 -0.07 24.37 -14.52
CA ILE A 11 -1.53 24.34 -14.52
C ILE A 11 -2.01 24.69 -13.10
N GLU A 12 -2.73 25.81 -12.95
CA GLU A 12 -3.14 26.35 -11.66
C GLU A 12 -3.94 25.36 -10.79
N GLU A 13 -4.89 24.63 -11.37
CA GLU A 13 -5.71 23.65 -10.65
C GLU A 13 -4.86 22.47 -10.13
N LEU A 14 -3.94 21.96 -10.96
CA LEU A 14 -3.06 20.87 -10.55
C LEU A 14 -2.06 21.34 -9.51
N ARG A 15 -1.55 22.56 -9.63
CA ARG A 15 -0.69 23.17 -8.61
C ARG A 15 -1.40 23.27 -7.28
N LYS A 16 -2.68 23.70 -7.24
CA LYS A 16 -3.48 23.74 -6.01
C LYS A 16 -3.63 22.34 -5.38
N LYS A 17 -3.90 21.31 -6.18
CA LYS A 17 -4.00 19.93 -5.71
C LYS A 17 -2.66 19.38 -5.18
N ILE A 18 -1.54 19.69 -5.87
CA ILE A 18 -0.19 19.31 -5.40
C ILE A 18 0.10 19.98 -4.05
N LEU A 19 -0.12 21.29 -3.95
CA LEU A 19 0.11 22.04 -2.71
C LEU A 19 -0.77 21.52 -1.57
N PHE A 20 -2.05 21.23 -1.83
CA PHE A 20 -2.96 20.66 -0.86
C PHE A 20 -2.45 19.30 -0.33
N THR A 21 -2.01 18.41 -1.23
CA THR A 21 -1.42 17.12 -0.85
C THR A 21 -0.17 17.31 0.02
N LEU A 22 0.72 18.22 -0.35
CA LEU A 22 1.94 18.53 0.41
C LEU A 22 1.60 19.09 1.80
N VAL A 23 0.62 19.98 1.92
CA VAL A 23 0.16 20.51 3.22
C VAL A 23 -0.36 19.41 4.13
N ILE A 24 -1.17 18.48 3.60
CA ILE A 24 -1.67 17.35 4.39
C ILE A 24 -0.53 16.43 4.83
N ILE A 25 0.44 16.14 3.95
CA ILE A 25 1.63 15.36 4.32
C ILE A 25 2.43 16.06 5.42
N LEU A 26 2.56 17.38 5.37
CA LEU A 26 3.21 18.16 6.41
C LEU A 26 2.45 18.07 7.73
N LEU A 27 1.12 18.20 7.73
CA LEU A 27 0.28 18.02 8.92
C LEU A 27 0.44 16.61 9.51
N TYR A 28 0.47 15.59 8.66
CA TYR A 28 0.77 14.22 9.08
C TYR A 28 2.15 14.11 9.76
N ARG A 29 3.17 14.75 9.21
CA ARG A 29 4.52 14.76 9.81
C ARG A 29 4.57 15.51 11.14
N LEU A 30 3.85 16.61 11.28
CA LEU A 30 3.73 17.32 12.56
C LEU A 30 3.09 16.45 13.64
N GLY A 31 2.01 15.73 13.31
CA GLY A 31 1.38 14.82 14.27
C GLY A 31 2.28 13.64 14.68
N ASN A 32 3.18 13.20 13.79
CA ASN A 32 4.21 12.19 14.14
C ASN A 32 5.28 12.71 15.10
N ALA A 33 5.34 14.00 15.36
CA ALA A 33 6.28 14.59 16.32
C ALA A 33 5.66 14.81 17.72
N ILE A 34 4.34 14.62 17.87
CA ILE A 34 3.62 14.87 19.12
C ILE A 34 3.47 13.54 19.87
N PRO A 35 4.19 13.33 20.99
CA PRO A 35 4.07 12.10 21.76
C PRO A 35 2.78 12.08 22.58
N VAL A 36 2.27 10.87 22.83
CA VAL A 36 1.14 10.66 23.74
C VAL A 36 1.60 10.87 25.19
N PRO A 37 0.80 11.52 26.05
CA PRO A 37 1.13 11.70 27.45
C PRO A 37 1.28 10.35 28.17
N ASP A 38 1.92 10.39 29.33
CA ASP A 38 2.06 9.26 30.25
C ASP A 38 2.96 8.10 29.79
N VAL A 39 3.62 8.19 28.62
CA VAL A 39 4.52 7.18 28.09
C VAL A 39 5.98 7.61 28.21
N ASN A 40 6.84 6.73 28.73
CA ASN A 40 8.28 6.96 28.78
C ASN A 40 8.94 6.63 27.44
N ILE A 41 9.17 7.66 26.62
CA ILE A 41 9.71 7.55 25.26
C ILE A 41 11.12 6.97 25.27
N ALA A 42 11.96 7.28 26.28
CA ALA A 42 13.34 6.79 26.33
C ALA A 42 13.39 5.26 26.50
N LEU A 43 12.59 4.70 27.39
CA LEU A 43 12.47 3.25 27.59
C LEU A 43 11.88 2.57 26.36
N LEU A 44 10.86 3.19 25.77
CA LEU A 44 10.21 2.68 24.56
C LEU A 44 11.19 2.60 23.39
N ASN A 45 11.93 3.67 23.11
CA ASN A 45 12.95 3.67 22.06
C ASN A 45 14.05 2.65 22.29
N ALA A 46 14.52 2.46 23.54
CA ALA A 46 15.48 1.42 23.88
C ALA A 46 14.95 0.01 23.60
N TYR A 47 13.68 -0.24 23.92
CA TYR A 47 13.00 -1.51 23.61
C TYR A 47 12.91 -1.75 22.10
N PHE A 48 12.47 -0.74 21.33
CA PHE A 48 12.36 -0.86 19.87
C PHE A 48 13.71 -0.99 19.18
N ALA A 49 14.78 -0.40 19.71
CA ALA A 49 16.13 -0.59 19.20
C ALA A 49 16.58 -2.07 19.22
N GLN A 50 16.11 -2.84 20.21
CA GLN A 50 16.38 -4.29 20.30
C GLN A 50 15.43 -5.12 19.43
N GLN A 51 14.25 -4.59 19.09
CA GLN A 51 13.19 -5.30 18.37
C GLN A 51 13.11 -4.94 16.87
N GLN A 52 14.13 -4.31 16.30
CA GLN A 52 14.12 -3.85 14.89
C GLN A 52 13.94 -4.97 13.86
N SER A 53 14.39 -6.18 14.18
CA SER A 53 14.24 -7.36 13.30
C SER A 53 12.88 -8.06 13.42
N THR A 54 12.03 -7.61 14.34
CA THR A 54 10.70 -8.19 14.58
C THR A 54 9.61 -7.47 13.80
N ILE A 55 8.38 -7.98 13.92
CA ILE A 55 7.19 -7.35 13.34
C ILE A 55 6.97 -5.93 13.86
N LEU A 56 7.37 -5.65 15.11
CA LEU A 56 7.27 -4.32 15.72
C LEU A 56 8.16 -3.31 14.97
N GLY A 57 9.37 -3.70 14.58
CA GLY A 57 10.25 -2.88 13.76
C GLY A 57 9.65 -2.56 12.39
N LEU A 58 8.94 -3.52 11.79
CA LEU A 58 8.25 -3.31 10.51
C LEU A 58 7.07 -2.33 10.65
N LEU A 59 6.26 -2.46 11.72
CA LEU A 59 5.19 -1.50 12.03
C LEU A 59 5.75 -0.10 12.26
N ASP A 60 6.92 0.01 12.90
CA ASP A 60 7.60 1.28 13.11
C ASP A 60 8.07 1.92 11.79
N VAL A 61 8.59 1.13 10.84
CA VAL A 61 8.94 1.63 9.50
C VAL A 61 7.70 2.12 8.75
N MET A 62 6.59 1.38 8.79
CA MET A 62 5.34 1.76 8.14
C MET A 62 4.69 3.00 8.75
N SER A 63 4.87 3.23 10.05
CA SER A 63 4.41 4.44 10.71
C SER A 63 5.35 5.64 10.57
N GLY A 64 6.53 5.43 9.95
CA GLY A 64 7.55 6.48 9.81
C GLY A 64 8.22 6.88 11.12
N GLY A 65 8.29 5.95 12.11
CA GLY A 65 8.86 6.19 13.43
C GLY A 65 7.88 6.69 14.47
N ALA A 66 6.61 6.79 14.14
CA ALA A 66 5.56 7.19 15.06
C ALA A 66 5.31 6.12 16.13
N PHE A 67 5.47 4.85 15.76
CA PHE A 67 5.24 3.71 16.66
C PHE A 67 6.31 3.64 17.76
N SER A 68 7.59 3.73 17.43
CA SER A 68 8.68 3.71 18.43
C SER A 68 8.70 4.92 19.35
N ASN A 69 8.11 6.03 18.95
CA ASN A 69 8.01 7.26 19.74
C ASN A 69 6.66 7.43 20.44
N ALA A 70 5.75 6.44 20.39
CA ALA A 70 4.39 6.51 20.92
C ALA A 70 3.72 7.85 20.62
N THR A 71 3.73 8.30 19.37
CA THR A 71 3.10 9.55 18.98
C THR A 71 1.59 9.37 18.78
N ILE A 72 0.86 10.46 18.63
CA ILE A 72 -0.58 10.44 18.38
C ILE A 72 -0.90 9.55 17.14
N PHE A 73 0.01 9.52 16.17
CA PHE A 73 -0.13 8.74 14.94
C PHE A 73 0.59 7.39 14.96
N ALA A 74 0.86 6.83 16.15
CA ALA A 74 1.59 5.57 16.31
C ALA A 74 0.95 4.41 15.54
N LEU A 75 -0.38 4.25 15.57
CA LEU A 75 -1.08 3.22 14.82
C LEU A 75 -1.07 3.46 13.30
N SER A 76 -0.65 4.66 12.85
CA SER A 76 -0.62 5.02 11.43
C SER A 76 -1.97 4.76 10.74
N ILE A 77 -1.96 4.34 9.49
CA ILE A 77 -3.14 4.00 8.69
C ILE A 77 -3.54 2.51 8.78
N GLN A 78 -2.83 1.72 9.61
CA GLN A 78 -3.04 0.28 9.74
C GLN A 78 -4.48 -0.13 10.10
N PRO A 79 -5.17 0.51 11.08
CA PRO A 79 -6.56 0.17 11.39
C PRO A 79 -7.48 0.32 10.18
N TYR A 80 -7.26 1.35 9.36
CA TYR A 80 -8.04 1.58 8.15
C TYR A 80 -7.76 0.54 7.06
N ILE A 81 -6.50 0.17 6.84
CA ILE A 81 -6.14 -0.87 5.88
C ILE A 81 -6.82 -2.18 6.27
N ASN A 82 -6.72 -2.58 7.53
CA ASN A 82 -7.35 -3.80 8.04
C ASN A 82 -8.89 -3.76 7.88
N ALA A 83 -9.52 -2.63 8.24
CA ALA A 83 -10.95 -2.43 8.06
C ALA A 83 -11.36 -2.53 6.59
N SER A 84 -10.63 -1.87 5.69
CA SER A 84 -10.89 -1.89 4.26
C SER A 84 -10.80 -3.29 3.68
N ILE A 85 -9.80 -4.08 4.07
CA ILE A 85 -9.66 -5.49 3.65
C ILE A 85 -10.86 -6.30 4.11
N ILE A 86 -11.20 -6.22 5.40
CA ILE A 86 -12.32 -6.96 5.98
C ILE A 86 -13.61 -6.60 5.27
N ILE A 87 -13.91 -5.33 5.07
CA ILE A 87 -15.14 -4.89 4.40
C ILE A 87 -15.16 -5.32 2.93
N GLN A 88 -14.04 -5.25 2.20
CA GLN A 88 -13.97 -5.73 0.82
C GLN A 88 -14.22 -7.24 0.71
N LEU A 89 -13.66 -8.04 1.63
CA LEU A 89 -13.93 -9.47 1.70
C LEU A 89 -15.41 -9.75 2.05
N LEU A 90 -15.98 -9.00 2.99
CA LEU A 90 -17.40 -9.12 3.37
C LEU A 90 -18.34 -8.71 2.23
N CYS A 91 -17.96 -7.73 1.40
CA CYS A 91 -18.74 -7.36 0.21
C CYS A 91 -18.83 -8.48 -0.84
N ILE A 92 -17.93 -9.47 -0.79
CA ILE A 92 -18.03 -10.68 -1.66
C ILE A 92 -18.76 -11.80 -0.95
N ALA A 93 -18.54 -11.95 0.37
CA ALA A 93 -19.11 -13.05 1.15
C ALA A 93 -20.60 -12.85 1.47
N ILE A 94 -21.03 -11.59 1.65
CA ILE A 94 -22.41 -11.26 2.08
C ILE A 94 -23.19 -10.66 0.91
N PRO A 95 -24.27 -11.36 0.42
CA PRO A 95 -25.04 -10.90 -0.75
C PRO A 95 -25.66 -9.50 -0.61
N SER A 96 -26.05 -9.09 0.60
CA SER A 96 -26.59 -7.75 0.85
C SER A 96 -25.54 -6.64 0.65
N LEU A 97 -24.28 -6.87 1.05
CA LEU A 97 -23.17 -5.94 0.84
C LEU A 97 -22.70 -5.97 -0.62
N GLU A 98 -22.75 -7.14 -1.27
CA GLU A 98 -22.44 -7.27 -2.69
C GLU A 98 -23.39 -6.44 -3.56
N ARG A 99 -24.71 -6.53 -3.31
CA ARG A 99 -25.72 -5.69 -3.98
C ARG A 99 -25.48 -4.21 -3.75
N LEU A 100 -25.18 -3.83 -2.51
CA LEU A 100 -24.89 -2.44 -2.15
C LEU A 100 -23.65 -1.91 -2.90
N SER A 101 -22.63 -2.77 -3.09
CA SER A 101 -21.40 -2.42 -3.81
C SER A 101 -21.58 -2.30 -5.33
N LYS A 102 -22.36 -3.22 -5.93
CA LYS A 102 -22.50 -3.32 -7.39
C LYS A 102 -23.71 -2.54 -7.93
N GLU A 103 -24.82 -2.56 -7.23
CA GLU A 103 -26.11 -2.01 -7.68
C GLU A 103 -26.43 -0.65 -7.02
N GLY A 104 -25.82 -0.34 -5.87
CA GLY A 104 -26.10 0.86 -5.09
C GLY A 104 -25.55 2.16 -5.66
N GLY A 105 -24.79 2.15 -6.76
CA GLY A 105 -24.22 3.34 -7.38
C GLY A 105 -23.37 4.18 -6.41
N GLU A 106 -23.52 5.51 -6.45
CA GLU A 106 -22.78 6.41 -5.55
C GLU A 106 -23.25 6.31 -4.07
N GLU A 107 -24.53 6.11 -3.84
CA GLU A 107 -25.05 5.95 -2.46
C GLU A 107 -24.55 4.67 -1.81
N GLY A 108 -24.49 3.57 -2.57
CA GLY A 108 -23.94 2.31 -2.11
C GLY A 108 -22.46 2.44 -1.71
N ARG A 109 -21.67 3.09 -2.55
CA ARG A 109 -20.25 3.37 -2.25
C ARG A 109 -20.07 4.23 -1.00
N LYS A 110 -20.89 5.28 -0.81
CA LYS A 110 -20.88 6.12 0.39
C LYS A 110 -21.23 5.33 1.64
N LYS A 111 -22.22 4.43 1.59
CA LYS A 111 -22.57 3.55 2.72
C LYS A 111 -21.45 2.58 3.08
N ILE A 112 -20.81 1.96 2.09
CA ILE A 112 -19.65 1.08 2.32
C ILE A 112 -18.49 1.84 2.93
N ALA A 113 -18.19 3.06 2.43
CA ALA A 113 -17.17 3.93 3.02
C ALA A 113 -17.49 4.26 4.49
N SER A 114 -18.75 4.56 4.83
CA SER A 114 -19.17 4.82 6.21
C SER A 114 -18.98 3.58 7.10
N ILE A 115 -19.34 2.39 6.62
CA ILE A 115 -19.12 1.12 7.35
C ILE A 115 -17.62 0.90 7.59
N THR A 116 -16.78 1.16 6.58
CA THR A 116 -15.32 1.06 6.70
C THR A 116 -14.78 2.04 7.74
N ARG A 117 -15.29 3.27 7.81
CA ARG A 117 -14.89 4.24 8.84
C ARG A 117 -15.24 3.77 10.26
N TYR A 118 -16.45 3.25 10.49
CA TYR A 118 -16.84 2.69 11.80
C TYR A 118 -15.98 1.46 12.16
N ALA A 119 -15.74 0.57 11.21
CA ALA A 119 -14.86 -0.58 11.41
C ALA A 119 -13.41 -0.13 11.73
N THR A 120 -12.93 0.93 11.10
CA THR A 120 -11.59 1.51 11.38
C THR A 120 -11.48 1.98 12.83
N VAL A 121 -12.48 2.66 13.35
CA VAL A 121 -12.49 3.11 14.74
C VAL A 121 -12.54 1.93 15.70
N ALA A 122 -13.36 0.92 15.43
CA ALA A 122 -13.45 -0.29 16.26
C ALA A 122 -12.11 -1.05 16.29
N ILE A 123 -11.47 -1.26 15.13
CA ILE A 123 -10.16 -1.90 15.04
C ILE A 123 -9.08 -1.02 15.69
N GLY A 124 -9.16 0.30 15.53
CA GLY A 124 -8.28 1.27 16.18
C GLY A 124 -8.32 1.18 17.71
N LEU A 125 -9.52 1.04 18.29
CA LEU A 125 -9.68 0.80 19.73
C LEU A 125 -9.01 -0.49 20.20
N ILE A 126 -9.21 -1.59 19.47
CA ILE A 126 -8.59 -2.89 19.79
C ILE A 126 -7.07 -2.79 19.70
N GLN A 127 -6.54 -2.22 18.61
CA GLN A 127 -5.09 -2.08 18.43
C GLN A 127 -4.49 -1.06 19.41
N GLY A 128 -5.18 0.04 19.70
CA GLY A 128 -4.76 1.02 20.70
C GLY A 128 -4.68 0.42 22.10
N PHE A 129 -5.68 -0.38 22.47
CA PHE A 129 -5.66 -1.12 23.75
C PHE A 129 -4.52 -2.14 23.79
N ALA A 130 -4.30 -2.89 22.71
CA ALA A 130 -3.22 -3.85 22.61
C ALA A 130 -1.85 -3.16 22.74
N TYR A 131 -1.67 -2.00 22.11
CA TYR A 131 -0.44 -1.22 22.23
C TYR A 131 -0.25 -0.65 23.64
N TYR A 132 -1.31 -0.17 24.29
CA TYR A 132 -1.26 0.19 25.71
C TYR A 132 -0.80 -0.97 26.58
N MET A 133 -1.33 -2.18 26.36
CA MET A 133 -0.93 -3.38 27.10
C MET A 133 0.56 -3.71 26.88
N LEU A 134 1.09 -3.55 25.68
CA LEU A 134 2.52 -3.72 25.40
C LEU A 134 3.35 -2.74 26.23
N ILE A 135 2.98 -1.47 26.26
CA ILE A 135 3.67 -0.42 27.03
C ILE A 135 3.62 -0.75 28.54
N LYS A 136 2.46 -1.13 29.03
CA LYS A 136 2.23 -1.46 30.45
C LYS A 136 3.01 -2.70 30.88
N ASN A 137 2.96 -3.80 30.12
CA ASN A 137 3.60 -5.06 30.45
C ASN A 137 5.14 -4.95 30.48
N ASN A 138 5.71 -4.02 29.73
CA ASN A 138 7.15 -3.77 29.72
C ASN A 138 7.57 -2.59 30.64
N ASN A 139 6.69 -2.14 31.55
CA ASN A 139 6.95 -1.04 32.51
C ASN A 139 7.47 0.26 31.85
N MET A 140 6.89 0.61 30.69
CA MET A 140 7.28 1.80 29.92
C MET A 140 6.33 3.00 30.16
N LEU A 141 5.43 2.91 31.15
CA LEU A 141 4.60 4.02 31.62
C LEU A 141 5.40 4.89 32.60
N ASN A 142 5.08 6.17 32.64
CA ASN A 142 5.60 7.06 33.70
C ASN A 142 5.07 6.61 35.08
N ALA A 143 5.85 6.84 36.13
CA ALA A 143 5.53 6.36 37.48
C ALA A 143 4.16 6.82 37.98
N ASP A 144 3.73 8.02 37.60
CA ASP A 144 2.47 8.62 38.02
C ASP A 144 1.25 8.17 37.17
N ALA A 145 1.49 7.38 36.10
CA ALA A 145 0.52 7.09 35.06
C ALA A 145 -0.04 5.65 35.09
N GLN A 146 -0.12 5.01 36.26
CA GLN A 146 -0.59 3.62 36.38
C GLN A 146 -2.11 3.48 36.55
N GLY A 147 -2.85 4.57 36.46
CA GLY A 147 -4.31 4.61 36.67
C GLY A 147 -5.12 4.18 35.42
N ILE A 148 -6.40 3.81 35.67
CA ILE A 148 -7.37 3.52 34.60
C ILE A 148 -7.56 4.74 33.70
N TRP A 149 -7.47 5.93 34.23
CA TRP A 149 -7.60 7.19 33.48
C TRP A 149 -6.51 7.32 32.40
N SER A 150 -5.26 7.07 32.75
CA SER A 150 -4.15 7.09 31.78
C SER A 150 -4.34 6.04 30.67
N ALA A 151 -4.87 4.87 31.01
CA ALA A 151 -5.20 3.84 30.03
C ALA A 151 -6.24 4.37 29.00
N ILE A 152 -7.30 4.99 29.48
CA ILE A 152 -8.37 5.55 28.64
C ILE A 152 -7.80 6.65 27.75
N VAL A 153 -7.01 7.57 28.31
CA VAL A 153 -6.40 8.69 27.56
C VAL A 153 -5.47 8.16 26.46
N ILE A 154 -4.58 7.22 26.77
CA ILE A 154 -3.64 6.65 25.79
C ILE A 154 -4.40 5.94 24.65
N VAL A 155 -5.36 5.05 24.99
CA VAL A 155 -6.12 4.28 23.98
C VAL A 155 -6.95 5.21 23.08
N LEU A 156 -7.64 6.18 23.67
CA LEU A 156 -8.43 7.15 22.90
C LEU A 156 -7.55 8.05 22.03
N THR A 157 -6.37 8.43 22.50
CA THR A 157 -5.44 9.24 21.71
C THR A 157 -4.92 8.47 20.49
N PHE A 158 -4.53 7.22 20.64
CA PHE A 158 -4.11 6.39 19.50
C PHE A 158 -5.25 6.16 18.51
N THR A 159 -6.46 5.91 19.01
CA THR A 159 -7.63 5.68 18.16
C THR A 159 -8.05 6.93 17.40
N SER A 160 -8.11 8.08 18.09
CA SER A 160 -8.44 9.36 17.45
C SER A 160 -7.37 9.79 16.45
N GLY A 161 -6.08 9.52 16.74
CA GLY A 161 -4.98 9.73 15.80
C GLY A 161 -5.12 8.91 14.52
N SER A 162 -5.46 7.62 14.62
CA SER A 162 -5.67 6.79 13.43
C SER A 162 -6.92 7.20 12.63
N ALA A 163 -8.00 7.62 13.32
CA ALA A 163 -9.19 8.17 12.67
C ALA A 163 -8.89 9.49 11.94
N LEU A 164 -8.05 10.35 12.52
CA LEU A 164 -7.59 11.58 11.88
C LEU A 164 -6.75 11.29 10.63
N ILE A 165 -5.82 10.32 10.70
CA ILE A 165 -5.02 9.90 9.53
C ILE A 165 -5.93 9.36 8.42
N MET A 166 -6.92 8.53 8.75
CA MET A 166 -7.91 8.05 7.79
C MET A 166 -8.60 9.23 7.09
N TRP A 167 -9.08 10.21 7.85
CA TRP A 167 -9.72 11.40 7.30
C TRP A 167 -8.77 12.21 6.41
N LEU A 168 -7.52 12.42 6.84
CA LEU A 168 -6.48 13.09 6.03
C LEU A 168 -6.22 12.34 4.71
N GLY A 169 -6.18 11.01 4.74
CA GLY A 169 -6.04 10.18 3.54
C GLY A 169 -7.22 10.33 2.58
N GLU A 170 -8.45 10.36 3.10
CA GLU A 170 -9.65 10.61 2.29
C GLU A 170 -9.63 12.01 1.67
N GLN A 171 -9.19 13.04 2.41
CA GLN A 171 -9.05 14.41 1.88
C GLN A 171 -8.04 14.47 0.73
N ILE A 172 -6.91 13.77 0.81
CA ILE A 172 -5.96 13.70 -0.32
C ILE A 172 -6.63 13.05 -1.53
N THR A 173 -7.40 11.97 -1.32
CA THR A 173 -8.06 11.25 -2.42
C THR A 173 -9.11 12.10 -3.10
N GLU A 174 -9.85 12.92 -2.36
CA GLU A 174 -10.95 13.75 -2.86
C GLU A 174 -10.44 15.06 -3.52
N PHE A 175 -9.56 15.78 -2.82
CA PHE A 175 -9.11 17.12 -3.23
C PHE A 175 -7.65 17.19 -3.69
N GLY A 176 -6.88 16.14 -3.48
CA GLY A 176 -5.46 16.06 -3.82
C GLY A 176 -5.17 15.31 -5.11
N ILE A 177 -4.06 14.57 -5.11
CA ILE A 177 -3.57 13.78 -6.24
C ILE A 177 -3.37 12.33 -5.83
N GLY A 178 -3.93 11.42 -6.62
CA GLY A 178 -3.75 9.98 -6.44
C GLY A 178 -4.51 9.42 -5.24
N ASN A 179 -4.06 8.26 -4.75
CA ASN A 179 -4.65 7.60 -3.58
C ASN A 179 -4.01 8.13 -2.30
N GLY A 180 -4.80 8.84 -1.46
CA GLY A 180 -4.29 9.49 -0.25
C GLY A 180 -3.72 8.53 0.79
N ILE A 181 -4.26 7.32 0.89
CA ILE A 181 -3.78 6.28 1.80
C ILE A 181 -2.36 5.85 1.39
N SER A 182 -2.19 5.57 0.10
CA SER A 182 -0.89 5.22 -0.47
C SER A 182 0.11 6.37 -0.33
N MET A 183 -0.34 7.62 -0.45
CA MET A 183 0.51 8.82 -0.27
C MET A 183 0.99 8.98 1.18
N ILE A 184 0.15 8.67 2.18
CA ILE A 184 0.55 8.69 3.59
C ILE A 184 1.58 7.60 3.87
N LEU A 185 1.38 6.38 3.35
CA LEU A 185 2.36 5.30 3.46
C LEU A 185 3.70 5.65 2.80
N PHE A 186 3.64 6.23 1.61
CA PHE A 186 4.81 6.74 0.89
C PHE A 186 5.57 7.77 1.71
N ALA A 187 4.89 8.76 2.28
CA ALA A 187 5.48 9.77 3.14
C ALA A 187 6.11 9.18 4.41
N SER A 188 5.45 8.16 5.01
CA SER A 188 5.96 7.44 6.17
C SER A 188 7.28 6.72 5.87
N ILE A 189 7.32 5.96 4.79
CA ILE A 189 8.50 5.17 4.41
C ILE A 189 9.66 6.08 4.01
N ILE A 190 9.41 7.10 3.18
CA ILE A 190 10.46 8.04 2.75
C ILE A 190 11.07 8.78 3.93
N SER A 191 10.28 9.11 4.94
CA SER A 191 10.78 9.82 6.11
C SER A 191 11.84 9.04 6.92
N ARG A 192 11.89 7.73 6.77
CA ARG A 192 12.90 6.87 7.41
C ARG A 192 14.21 6.77 6.61
N LEU A 193 14.19 7.13 5.32
CA LEU A 193 15.38 7.04 4.47
C LEU A 193 16.59 7.81 5.03
N PRO A 194 16.45 9.09 5.45
CA PRO A 194 17.60 9.83 5.97
C PRO A 194 18.20 9.20 7.23
N THR A 195 17.36 8.74 8.15
CA THR A 195 17.82 8.08 9.39
C THR A 195 18.50 6.75 9.10
N SER A 196 17.97 5.95 8.18
CA SER A 196 18.58 4.70 7.74
C SER A 196 19.95 4.92 7.10
N LEU A 197 20.10 5.95 6.26
CA LEU A 197 21.38 6.30 5.66
C LEU A 197 22.41 6.73 6.71
N ILE A 198 22.02 7.59 7.66
CA ILE A 198 22.89 8.03 8.76
C ILE A 198 23.33 6.83 9.61
N THR A 199 22.41 5.93 9.95
CA THR A 199 22.72 4.73 10.74
C THR A 199 23.68 3.81 10.00
N THR A 200 23.52 3.65 8.69
CA THR A 200 24.43 2.87 7.84
C THR A 200 25.82 3.45 7.83
N VAL A 201 25.96 4.76 7.64
CA VAL A 201 27.26 5.44 7.68
C VAL A 201 27.92 5.25 9.04
N ARG A 202 27.17 5.40 10.15
CA ARG A 202 27.67 5.15 11.50
C ARG A 202 28.15 3.70 11.69
N ASN A 203 27.42 2.72 11.17
CA ASN A 203 27.82 1.30 11.27
C ASN A 203 29.10 1.02 10.46
N ILE A 204 29.30 1.70 9.33
CA ILE A 204 30.54 1.60 8.55
C ILE A 204 31.72 2.22 9.32
N THR A 205 31.54 3.43 9.88
CA THR A 205 32.59 4.13 10.64
C THR A 205 32.94 3.43 11.96
N ALA A 206 31.98 2.74 12.57
CA ALA A 206 32.18 1.92 13.77
C ALA A 206 32.81 0.55 13.47
N GLY A 207 33.04 0.18 12.21
CA GLY A 207 33.59 -1.11 11.83
C GLY A 207 32.60 -2.29 11.91
N ASN A 208 31.34 -2.03 12.23
CA ASN A 208 30.30 -3.04 12.33
C ASN A 208 29.79 -3.53 10.98
N LEU A 209 29.96 -2.73 9.93
CA LEU A 209 29.56 -3.04 8.55
C LEU A 209 30.72 -2.76 7.59
N GLN A 210 31.01 -3.75 6.77
CA GLN A 210 32.03 -3.59 5.71
C GLN A 210 31.48 -2.68 4.60
N TRP A 211 32.26 -1.67 4.19
CA TRP A 211 31.81 -0.64 3.24
C TRP A 211 31.35 -1.22 1.89
N TRP A 212 31.96 -2.30 1.42
CA TRP A 212 31.59 -2.96 0.16
C TRP A 212 30.19 -3.62 0.22
N LEU A 213 29.76 -4.11 1.41
CA LEU A 213 28.40 -4.62 1.60
C LEU A 213 27.35 -3.51 1.47
N ALA A 214 27.64 -2.34 2.01
CA ALA A 214 26.74 -1.18 1.87
C ALA A 214 26.62 -0.76 0.38
N VAL A 215 27.72 -0.76 -0.37
CA VAL A 215 27.69 -0.49 -1.81
C VAL A 215 26.89 -1.58 -2.58
N LEU A 216 27.08 -2.84 -2.25
CA LEU A 216 26.32 -3.94 -2.86
C LEU A 216 24.82 -3.80 -2.60
N MET A 217 24.43 -3.44 -1.39
CA MET A 217 23.02 -3.22 -1.04
C MET A 217 22.41 -2.01 -1.77
N LEU A 218 23.17 -0.94 -1.94
CA LEU A 218 22.73 0.21 -2.73
C LEU A 218 22.51 -0.17 -4.20
N ILE A 219 23.44 -0.91 -4.79
CA ILE A 219 23.30 -1.43 -6.16
C ILE A 219 22.07 -2.35 -6.26
N GLY A 220 21.88 -3.24 -5.29
CA GLY A 220 20.70 -4.11 -5.22
C GLY A 220 19.39 -3.34 -5.12
N ALA A 221 19.34 -2.29 -4.29
CA ALA A 221 18.17 -1.42 -4.18
C ALA A 221 17.86 -0.70 -5.51
N ILE A 222 18.88 -0.16 -6.19
CA ILE A 222 18.72 0.48 -7.50
C ILE A 222 18.25 -0.55 -8.54
N ALA A 223 18.82 -1.74 -8.56
CA ALA A 223 18.40 -2.81 -9.46
C ALA A 223 16.93 -3.21 -9.22
N MET A 224 16.50 -3.31 -7.97
CA MET A 224 15.10 -3.54 -7.62
C MET A 224 14.19 -2.41 -8.11
N ILE A 225 14.57 -1.15 -7.92
CA ILE A 225 13.80 0.00 -8.41
C ILE A 225 13.62 -0.07 -9.92
N VAL A 226 14.70 -0.31 -10.67
CA VAL A 226 14.67 -0.44 -12.14
C VAL A 226 13.74 -1.57 -12.57
N LEU A 227 13.84 -2.73 -11.90
CA LEU A 227 13.00 -3.89 -12.17
C LEU A 227 11.52 -3.59 -11.90
N ILE A 228 11.21 -2.91 -10.79
CA ILE A 228 9.84 -2.52 -10.43
C ILE A 228 9.26 -1.56 -11.47
N VAL A 229 10.01 -0.55 -11.89
CA VAL A 229 9.57 0.40 -12.92
C VAL A 229 9.30 -0.33 -14.23
N TYR A 230 10.23 -1.18 -14.67
CA TYR A 230 10.12 -1.92 -15.92
C TYR A 230 8.88 -2.82 -15.98
N VAL A 231 8.61 -3.57 -14.91
CA VAL A 231 7.44 -4.47 -14.87
C VAL A 231 6.13 -3.70 -14.69
N ASN A 232 6.12 -2.60 -13.93
CA ASN A 232 4.91 -1.78 -13.77
C ASN A 232 4.52 -1.02 -15.05
N ASP A 233 5.48 -0.72 -15.93
CA ASP A 233 5.23 -0.11 -17.23
C ASP A 233 4.93 -1.14 -18.33
N ALA A 234 5.22 -2.42 -18.07
CA ALA A 234 4.94 -3.49 -19.02
C ALA A 234 3.44 -3.71 -19.21
N GLU A 235 3.01 -3.76 -20.48
CA GLU A 235 1.63 -4.00 -20.85
C GLU A 235 1.49 -5.05 -21.96
N ARG A 236 0.45 -5.88 -21.88
CA ARG A 236 0.05 -6.78 -22.95
C ARG A 236 -0.97 -6.07 -23.84
N ARG A 237 -0.64 -5.78 -25.08
CA ARG A 237 -1.52 -5.17 -26.06
C ARG A 237 -2.29 -6.24 -26.81
N ILE A 238 -3.62 -6.28 -26.64
CA ILE A 238 -4.51 -7.17 -27.39
C ILE A 238 -5.05 -6.39 -28.58
N PRO A 239 -4.85 -6.87 -29.83
CA PRO A 239 -5.35 -6.18 -30.99
C PRO A 239 -6.89 -6.22 -31.03
N VAL A 240 -7.51 -5.07 -31.25
CA VAL A 240 -8.97 -4.91 -31.41
C VAL A 240 -9.23 -4.21 -32.73
N GLN A 241 -10.14 -4.75 -33.51
CA GLN A 241 -10.58 -4.17 -34.77
C GLN A 241 -12.03 -3.70 -34.65
N TYR A 242 -12.30 -2.52 -35.21
CA TYR A 242 -13.66 -1.98 -35.26
C TYR A 242 -14.19 -2.11 -36.67
N ALA A 243 -15.45 -2.54 -36.78
CA ALA A 243 -16.15 -2.63 -38.09
C ALA A 243 -16.23 -1.27 -38.75
N LYS A 244 -15.98 -1.23 -40.06
CA LYS A 244 -16.16 -0.01 -40.85
C LYS A 244 -17.64 0.34 -40.89
N ARG A 245 -17.99 1.56 -40.51
CA ARG A 245 -19.36 2.11 -40.67
C ARG A 245 -19.35 3.12 -41.81
N VAL A 246 -20.24 2.94 -42.76
CA VAL A 246 -20.51 3.91 -43.83
C VAL A 246 -21.69 4.76 -43.36
N VAL A 247 -21.46 6.08 -43.20
CA VAL A 247 -22.50 7.05 -42.89
C VAL A 247 -22.54 8.05 -44.03
N GLY A 248 -23.53 7.88 -44.91
CA GLY A 248 -23.60 8.64 -46.15
C GLY A 248 -22.47 8.28 -47.15
N ARG A 249 -21.76 9.29 -47.66
CA ARG A 249 -20.61 9.11 -48.57
C ARG A 249 -19.24 8.96 -47.84
N LYS A 250 -19.20 9.06 -46.51
CA LYS A 250 -17.96 8.99 -45.75
C LYS A 250 -17.86 7.65 -45.00
N MET A 251 -16.70 6.99 -45.12
CA MET A 251 -16.35 5.80 -44.38
C MET A 251 -15.76 6.21 -43.02
N TYR A 252 -16.42 5.82 -41.93
CA TYR A 252 -15.93 5.98 -40.58
C TYR A 252 -15.59 4.58 -39.99
N GLY A 253 -14.46 4.48 -39.30
CA GLY A 253 -14.00 3.23 -38.66
C GLY A 253 -12.95 2.47 -39.47
N GLY A 254 -12.65 1.26 -39.06
CA GLY A 254 -11.57 0.45 -39.66
C GLY A 254 -10.21 0.73 -39.06
N GLN A 255 -10.13 1.54 -37.96
CA GLN A 255 -8.91 1.67 -37.19
C GLN A 255 -8.70 0.43 -36.33
N SER A 256 -7.52 -0.16 -36.41
CA SER A 256 -7.08 -1.18 -35.45
C SER A 256 -6.55 -0.45 -34.22
N THR A 257 -7.15 -0.71 -33.09
CA THR A 257 -6.68 -0.25 -31.78
C THR A 257 -6.20 -1.43 -30.95
N HIS A 258 -5.63 -1.15 -29.81
CA HIS A 258 -5.16 -2.17 -28.91
C HIS A 258 -5.83 -1.99 -27.55
N LEU A 259 -6.22 -3.09 -26.91
CA LEU A 259 -6.64 -3.10 -25.51
C LEU A 259 -5.37 -3.31 -24.67
N PRO A 260 -4.87 -2.28 -23.97
CA PRO A 260 -3.71 -2.44 -23.11
C PRO A 260 -4.11 -3.12 -21.81
N MET A 261 -3.44 -4.22 -21.45
CA MET A 261 -3.56 -4.88 -20.16
C MET A 261 -2.21 -4.82 -19.44
N LYS A 262 -2.15 -4.11 -18.32
CA LYS A 262 -0.92 -3.98 -17.54
C LYS A 262 -0.55 -5.32 -16.90
N VAL A 263 0.75 -5.60 -16.81
CA VAL A 263 1.25 -6.82 -16.16
C VAL A 263 0.96 -6.79 -14.65
N ASN A 264 1.09 -5.64 -14.02
CA ASN A 264 0.66 -5.41 -12.65
C ASN A 264 -0.62 -4.57 -12.63
N MET A 265 -1.78 -5.22 -12.84
CA MET A 265 -3.09 -4.53 -12.81
C MET A 265 -3.51 -4.15 -11.40
N SER A 266 -3.17 -4.96 -10.42
CA SER A 266 -3.56 -4.78 -9.02
C SER A 266 -2.68 -3.77 -8.26
N GLY A 267 -1.60 -3.25 -8.87
CA GLY A 267 -0.73 -2.26 -8.24
C GLY A 267 -0.03 -2.79 -7.00
N VAL A 268 0.03 -1.98 -5.96
CA VAL A 268 0.72 -2.27 -4.69
C VAL A 268 -0.22 -2.91 -3.65
N MET A 269 -1.55 -2.85 -3.87
CA MET A 269 -2.56 -3.27 -2.90
C MET A 269 -2.42 -4.72 -2.43
N PRO A 270 -2.14 -5.73 -3.30
CA PRO A 270 -1.97 -7.12 -2.85
C PRO A 270 -0.87 -7.29 -1.81
N ILE A 271 0.23 -6.53 -1.94
CA ILE A 271 1.34 -6.60 -0.99
C ILE A 271 0.95 -6.02 0.35
N ILE A 272 0.29 -4.85 0.35
CA ILE A 272 -0.17 -4.19 1.57
C ILE A 272 -1.16 -5.10 2.32
N PHE A 273 -2.09 -5.73 1.61
CA PHE A 273 -3.08 -6.63 2.19
C PHE A 273 -2.45 -7.92 2.71
N ALA A 274 -1.59 -8.55 1.92
CA ALA A 274 -0.86 -9.75 2.35
C ALA A 274 -0.02 -9.47 3.61
N GLN A 275 0.67 -8.33 3.65
CA GLN A 275 1.48 -7.92 4.79
C GLN A 275 0.63 -7.66 6.03
N SER A 276 -0.50 -6.96 5.88
CA SER A 276 -1.42 -6.68 6.98
C SER A 276 -1.93 -7.97 7.62
N ILE A 277 -2.34 -8.95 6.83
CA ILE A 277 -2.83 -10.24 7.36
C ILE A 277 -1.70 -11.11 7.92
N ALA A 278 -0.56 -11.19 7.22
CA ALA A 278 0.60 -11.96 7.69
C ALA A 278 1.15 -11.44 9.01
N SER A 279 1.00 -10.14 9.29
CA SER A 279 1.47 -9.51 10.53
C SER A 279 0.54 -9.75 11.73
N VAL A 280 -0.74 -10.11 11.53
CA VAL A 280 -1.72 -10.25 12.63
C VAL A 280 -1.28 -11.23 13.70
N PRO A 281 -0.87 -12.50 13.42
CA PRO A 281 -0.48 -13.44 14.46
C PRO A 281 0.70 -12.96 15.30
N ALA A 282 1.75 -12.44 14.63
CA ALA A 282 2.93 -11.93 15.31
C ALA A 282 2.62 -10.67 16.14
N THR A 283 1.71 -9.81 15.66
CA THR A 283 1.25 -8.63 16.40
C THR A 283 0.49 -9.03 17.67
N ILE A 284 -0.40 -10.02 17.62
CA ILE A 284 -1.13 -10.53 18.78
C ILE A 284 -0.15 -11.08 19.83
N VAL A 285 0.85 -11.85 19.41
CA VAL A 285 1.87 -12.39 20.31
C VAL A 285 2.71 -11.29 20.94
N ALA A 286 3.14 -10.30 20.16
CA ALA A 286 3.90 -9.16 20.66
C ALA A 286 3.12 -8.36 21.73
N PHE A 287 1.81 -8.21 21.57
CA PHE A 287 0.96 -7.50 22.52
C PHE A 287 0.62 -8.31 23.76
N THR A 288 0.54 -9.64 23.66
CA THR A 288 0.28 -10.52 24.83
C THR A 288 1.51 -10.77 25.70
N GLY A 289 2.70 -10.36 25.25
CA GLY A 289 3.97 -10.54 25.98
C GLY A 289 4.46 -11.99 26.08
N LYS A 290 3.80 -12.94 25.41
CA LYS A 290 4.23 -14.36 25.38
C LYS A 290 5.22 -14.53 24.22
N THR A 291 6.51 -14.42 24.55
CA THR A 291 7.59 -14.54 23.54
C THR A 291 7.96 -15.99 23.18
N ASP A 292 7.59 -16.95 24.03
CA ASP A 292 7.95 -18.37 23.85
C ASP A 292 6.78 -19.18 23.30
N GLY A 293 6.69 -19.28 21.98
CA GLY A 293 5.66 -20.08 21.34
C GLY A 293 5.98 -20.37 19.87
N TRP A 294 5.37 -21.43 19.34
CA TRP A 294 5.49 -21.80 17.92
C TRP A 294 5.11 -20.65 16.98
N VAL A 295 4.21 -19.74 17.41
CA VAL A 295 3.80 -18.57 16.63
C VAL A 295 4.99 -17.63 16.40
N ASN A 296 5.82 -17.37 17.40
CA ASN A 296 6.99 -16.52 17.25
C ASN A 296 8.03 -17.14 16.31
N THR A 297 8.18 -18.46 16.34
CA THR A 297 9.10 -19.19 15.44
C THR A 297 8.60 -19.18 13.99
N TRP A 298 7.29 -19.30 13.76
CA TRP A 298 6.70 -19.41 12.42
C TRP A 298 6.37 -18.05 11.79
N PHE A 299 5.97 -17.06 12.58
CA PHE A 299 5.54 -15.74 12.13
C PHE A 299 6.55 -14.63 12.43
N SER A 300 7.77 -14.97 12.83
CA SER A 300 8.85 -14.00 12.92
C SER A 300 9.19 -13.47 11.51
N ASN A 301 9.42 -12.16 11.40
CA ASN A 301 9.69 -11.50 10.12
C ASN A 301 10.93 -12.05 9.36
N ASN A 302 11.83 -12.76 10.08
CA ASN A 302 13.03 -13.38 9.49
C ASN A 302 12.89 -14.89 9.29
N SER A 303 11.73 -15.48 9.48
CA SER A 303 11.53 -16.92 9.37
C SER A 303 11.16 -17.34 7.93
N ILE A 304 11.68 -18.49 7.50
CA ILE A 304 11.32 -19.08 6.19
C ILE A 304 9.82 -19.39 6.10
N PRO A 305 9.16 -19.97 7.13
CA PRO A 305 7.72 -20.18 7.10
C PRO A 305 6.91 -18.90 6.88
N TYR A 306 7.31 -17.79 7.52
CA TYR A 306 6.68 -16.49 7.29
C TYR A 306 6.80 -16.07 5.81
N ALA A 307 7.99 -16.20 5.22
CA ALA A 307 8.23 -15.86 3.82
C ALA A 307 7.32 -16.67 2.87
N ILE A 308 7.13 -17.97 3.14
CA ILE A 308 6.25 -18.85 2.33
C ILE A 308 4.79 -18.41 2.47
N ILE A 309 4.30 -18.22 3.70
CA ILE A 309 2.92 -17.76 3.96
C ILE A 309 2.67 -16.43 3.30
N TYR A 310 3.60 -15.50 3.44
CA TYR A 310 3.51 -14.16 2.85
C TYR A 310 3.45 -14.23 1.32
N PHE A 311 4.28 -15.07 0.68
CA PHE A 311 4.24 -15.32 -0.76
C PHE A 311 2.87 -15.82 -1.23
N LEU A 312 2.34 -16.83 -0.55
CA LEU A 312 1.03 -17.38 -0.89
C LEU A 312 -0.09 -16.35 -0.72
N LEU A 313 -0.03 -15.53 0.32
CA LEU A 313 -0.96 -14.43 0.53
C LEU A 313 -0.86 -13.37 -0.58
N ILE A 314 0.34 -13.02 -1.03
CA ILE A 314 0.51 -12.09 -2.17
C ILE A 314 -0.15 -12.65 -3.42
N ILE A 315 0.05 -13.93 -3.75
CA ILE A 315 -0.60 -14.57 -4.91
C ILE A 315 -2.12 -14.54 -4.74
N PHE A 316 -2.62 -14.92 -3.58
CA PHE A 316 -4.05 -14.92 -3.29
C PHE A 316 -4.67 -13.53 -3.49
N PHE A 317 -4.08 -12.49 -2.87
CA PHE A 317 -4.58 -11.13 -2.99
C PHE A 317 -4.39 -10.52 -4.37
N ALA A 318 -3.37 -10.91 -5.12
CA ALA A 318 -3.20 -10.48 -6.51
C ALA A 318 -4.35 -10.98 -7.39
N TYR A 319 -4.74 -12.25 -7.27
CA TYR A 319 -5.89 -12.78 -7.97
C TYR A 319 -7.20 -12.15 -7.49
N PHE A 320 -7.38 -12.05 -6.18
CA PHE A 320 -8.54 -11.44 -5.56
C PHE A 320 -8.77 -10.01 -6.08
N TYR A 321 -7.71 -9.19 -6.05
CA TYR A 321 -7.81 -7.80 -6.49
C TYR A 321 -7.99 -7.66 -8.00
N SER A 322 -7.36 -8.52 -8.79
CA SER A 322 -7.51 -8.55 -10.24
C SER A 322 -8.96 -8.81 -10.65
N THR A 323 -9.67 -9.71 -9.96
CA THR A 323 -11.09 -10.01 -10.24
C THR A 323 -12.04 -8.88 -9.85
N ILE A 324 -11.69 -8.08 -8.84
CA ILE A 324 -12.48 -6.90 -8.45
C ILE A 324 -12.30 -5.77 -9.45
N GLN A 325 -11.04 -5.53 -9.85
CA GLN A 325 -10.67 -4.35 -10.62
C GLN A 325 -10.99 -4.46 -12.10
N PHE A 326 -11.02 -5.67 -12.63
CA PHE A 326 -11.24 -5.92 -14.05
C PHE A 326 -12.32 -6.98 -14.29
N ASN A 327 -13.41 -6.57 -14.98
CA ASN A 327 -14.51 -7.44 -15.35
C ASN A 327 -14.43 -7.79 -16.84
N PRO A 328 -13.93 -8.98 -17.23
CA PRO A 328 -13.80 -9.38 -18.63
C PRO A 328 -15.13 -9.44 -19.39
N VAL A 329 -16.23 -9.74 -18.69
CA VAL A 329 -17.57 -9.83 -19.31
C VAL A 329 -18.06 -8.44 -19.71
N GLU A 330 -17.87 -7.46 -18.84
CA GLU A 330 -18.25 -6.07 -19.10
C GLU A 330 -17.42 -5.49 -20.26
N VAL A 331 -16.09 -5.71 -20.25
CA VAL A 331 -15.20 -5.27 -21.34
C VAL A 331 -15.59 -5.90 -22.68
N ALA A 332 -15.87 -7.21 -22.71
CA ALA A 332 -16.31 -7.90 -23.93
C ALA A 332 -17.66 -7.36 -24.45
N ASN A 333 -18.61 -7.08 -23.52
CA ASN A 333 -19.90 -6.49 -23.88
C ASN A 333 -19.77 -5.06 -24.42
N ASN A 334 -18.89 -4.25 -23.82
CA ASN A 334 -18.60 -2.89 -24.28
C ASN A 334 -17.94 -2.90 -25.66
N LEU A 335 -16.98 -3.80 -25.90
CA LEU A 335 -16.41 -4.00 -27.22
C LEU A 335 -17.50 -4.37 -28.26
N LYS A 336 -18.39 -5.33 -27.93
CA LYS A 336 -19.49 -5.73 -28.81
C LYS A 336 -20.44 -4.57 -29.11
N LYS A 337 -20.84 -3.79 -28.11
CA LYS A 337 -21.72 -2.62 -28.26
C LYS A 337 -21.13 -1.57 -29.19
N ASN A 338 -19.81 -1.38 -29.12
CA ASN A 338 -19.08 -0.41 -29.95
C ASN A 338 -18.66 -0.95 -31.33
N GLY A 339 -19.09 -2.17 -31.70
CA GLY A 339 -18.74 -2.80 -32.98
C GLY A 339 -17.28 -3.26 -33.06
N GLY A 340 -16.59 -3.39 -31.90
CA GLY A 340 -15.23 -3.89 -31.80
C GLY A 340 -15.21 -5.42 -31.64
N TYR A 341 -14.18 -6.05 -32.19
CA TYR A 341 -13.92 -7.48 -32.03
C TYR A 341 -12.44 -7.79 -31.96
N ILE A 342 -12.10 -8.89 -31.33
CA ILE A 342 -10.72 -9.40 -31.27
C ILE A 342 -10.55 -10.36 -32.45
N PRO A 343 -9.55 -10.19 -33.33
CA PRO A 343 -9.29 -11.11 -34.43
C PRO A 343 -9.17 -12.56 -33.97
N GLY A 344 -9.90 -13.47 -34.60
CA GLY A 344 -9.93 -14.90 -34.25
C GLY A 344 -10.96 -15.30 -33.19
N PHE A 345 -11.67 -14.35 -32.57
CA PHE A 345 -12.71 -14.63 -31.54
C PHE A 345 -14.06 -14.01 -31.93
N ARG A 346 -15.14 -14.74 -31.74
CA ARG A 346 -16.50 -14.22 -31.92
C ARG A 346 -16.83 -13.21 -30.82
N PRO A 347 -17.50 -12.07 -31.15
CA PRO A 347 -17.92 -11.10 -30.14
C PRO A 347 -18.86 -11.75 -29.09
N GLY A 348 -18.70 -11.35 -27.81
CA GLY A 348 -19.49 -11.85 -26.70
C GLY A 348 -18.73 -12.83 -25.79
N LYS A 349 -19.36 -13.96 -25.43
CA LYS A 349 -18.81 -14.93 -24.46
C LYS A 349 -17.41 -15.47 -24.83
N PRO A 350 -17.13 -15.86 -26.11
CA PRO A 350 -15.77 -16.32 -26.45
C PRO A 350 -14.71 -15.24 -26.27
N THR A 351 -15.04 -13.98 -26.51
CA THR A 351 -14.14 -12.83 -26.29
C THR A 351 -13.89 -12.64 -24.80
N SER A 352 -14.91 -12.75 -23.94
CA SER A 352 -14.72 -12.61 -22.48
C SER A 352 -13.87 -13.75 -21.91
N GLU A 353 -14.06 -14.99 -22.38
CA GLU A 353 -13.26 -16.15 -21.98
C GLU A 353 -11.78 -15.99 -22.38
N PHE A 354 -11.52 -15.48 -23.59
CA PHE A 354 -10.17 -15.17 -24.03
C PHE A 354 -9.50 -14.11 -23.15
N ILE A 355 -10.20 -12.99 -22.91
CA ILE A 355 -9.71 -11.92 -22.03
C ILE A 355 -9.45 -12.45 -20.62
N GLN A 356 -10.33 -13.27 -20.06
CA GLN A 356 -10.15 -13.91 -18.76
C GLN A 356 -8.90 -14.81 -18.71
N LYS A 357 -8.65 -15.61 -19.76
CA LYS A 357 -7.45 -16.44 -19.84
C LYS A 357 -6.16 -15.59 -19.88
N VAL A 358 -6.18 -14.51 -20.63
CA VAL A 358 -5.05 -13.58 -20.70
C VAL A 358 -4.83 -12.91 -19.33
N LEU A 359 -5.92 -12.43 -18.70
CA LEU A 359 -5.88 -11.82 -17.37
C LEU A 359 -5.26 -12.76 -16.34
N ASN A 360 -5.72 -14.01 -16.27
CA ASN A 360 -5.21 -14.99 -15.32
C ASN A 360 -3.70 -15.25 -15.49
N LYS A 361 -3.21 -15.34 -16.73
CA LYS A 361 -1.79 -15.54 -17.01
C LYS A 361 -0.94 -14.32 -16.61
N ILE A 362 -1.44 -13.12 -16.92
CA ILE A 362 -0.76 -11.87 -16.57
C ILE A 362 -0.75 -11.69 -15.05
N THR A 363 -1.87 -11.95 -14.37
CA THR A 363 -1.97 -11.85 -12.92
C THR A 363 -1.03 -12.84 -12.22
N LEU A 364 -0.92 -14.08 -12.73
CA LEU A 364 0.03 -15.05 -12.18
C LEU A 364 1.48 -14.56 -12.27
N PHE A 365 1.87 -14.07 -13.43
CA PHE A 365 3.22 -13.54 -13.63
C PHE A 365 3.48 -12.34 -12.71
N GLY A 366 2.53 -11.38 -12.65
CA GLY A 366 2.61 -10.23 -11.76
C GLY A 366 2.68 -10.61 -10.28
N ALA A 367 1.88 -11.61 -9.85
CA ALA A 367 1.87 -12.09 -8.47
C ALA A 367 3.18 -12.77 -8.06
N ILE A 368 3.73 -13.63 -8.93
CA ILE A 368 5.04 -14.28 -8.70
C ILE A 368 6.13 -13.22 -8.61
N TYR A 369 6.14 -12.27 -9.54
CA TYR A 369 7.09 -11.17 -9.54
C TYR A 369 7.04 -10.35 -8.24
N LEU A 370 5.84 -9.91 -7.82
CA LEU A 370 5.64 -9.17 -6.58
C LEU A 370 6.08 -9.99 -5.37
N GLY A 371 5.75 -11.28 -5.35
CA GLY A 371 6.14 -12.20 -4.29
C GLY A 371 7.65 -12.38 -4.17
N ILE A 372 8.36 -12.55 -5.30
CA ILE A 372 9.83 -12.67 -5.31
C ILE A 372 10.47 -11.40 -4.73
N ILE A 373 10.07 -10.22 -5.21
CA ILE A 373 10.64 -8.96 -4.70
C ILE A 373 10.35 -8.76 -3.22
N ALA A 374 9.16 -9.15 -2.75
CA ALA A 374 8.79 -9.02 -1.34
C ALA A 374 9.59 -9.95 -0.43
N ILE A 375 9.97 -11.15 -0.93
CA ILE A 375 10.66 -12.18 -0.12
C ILE A 375 12.18 -12.00 -0.13
N VAL A 376 12.76 -11.51 -1.23
CA VAL A 376 14.23 -11.39 -1.35
C VAL A 376 14.89 -10.73 -0.13
N PRO A 377 14.41 -9.60 0.41
CA PRO A 377 15.03 -9.00 1.60
C PRO A 377 14.86 -9.86 2.86
N ILE A 378 13.75 -10.59 2.98
CA ILE A 378 13.51 -11.51 4.11
C ILE A 378 14.54 -12.64 4.08
N LEU A 379 14.79 -13.20 2.90
CA LEU A 379 15.80 -14.24 2.71
C LEU A 379 17.21 -13.71 2.98
N ILE A 380 17.55 -12.53 2.45
CA ILE A 380 18.84 -11.88 2.72
C ILE A 380 19.03 -11.66 4.22
N SER A 381 18.03 -11.17 4.93
CA SER A 381 18.05 -10.97 6.38
C SER A 381 18.23 -12.29 7.15
N HIS A 382 17.60 -13.37 6.68
CA HIS A 382 17.71 -14.70 7.30
C HIS A 382 19.12 -15.30 7.14
N PHE A 383 19.72 -15.23 5.94
CA PHE A 383 21.02 -15.84 5.66
C PHE A 383 22.22 -15.00 6.09
N SER A 384 22.09 -13.68 6.19
CA SER A 384 23.24 -12.82 6.45
C SER A 384 23.66 -12.73 7.92
N ASN A 385 22.83 -13.20 8.87
CA ASN A 385 23.05 -13.07 10.33
C ASN A 385 23.57 -11.68 10.79
N ALA A 386 23.50 -10.69 9.91
CA ALA A 386 24.10 -9.40 10.11
C ALA A 386 23.10 -8.46 10.79
N ALA A 387 23.14 -8.41 12.12
CA ALA A 387 22.48 -7.35 12.89
C ALA A 387 22.87 -5.94 12.38
N ALA A 388 24.01 -5.81 11.69
CA ALA A 388 24.46 -4.58 11.03
C ALA A 388 23.63 -4.19 9.79
N LEU A 389 22.91 -5.13 9.17
CA LEU A 389 22.08 -4.89 7.99
C LEU A 389 20.67 -4.36 8.35
N THR A 390 20.30 -4.38 9.63
CA THR A 390 18.98 -3.89 10.08
C THR A 390 18.75 -2.39 9.81
N GLY A 391 19.81 -1.60 9.69
CA GLY A 391 19.72 -0.18 9.33
C GLY A 391 19.33 0.08 7.86
N LEU A 392 19.64 -0.85 6.94
CA LEU A 392 19.34 -0.76 5.50
C LEU A 392 18.14 -1.64 5.09
N SER A 393 17.49 -2.31 6.04
CA SER A 393 16.30 -3.12 5.78
C SER A 393 15.07 -2.26 5.47
N LEU A 394 15.19 -1.38 4.48
CA LEU A 394 14.06 -1.00 3.67
C LEU A 394 13.60 -2.29 3.01
N GLY A 395 12.68 -2.99 3.66
CA GLY A 395 12.17 -4.26 3.16
C GLY A 395 11.76 -4.09 1.71
N GLY A 396 11.91 -5.12 0.88
CA GLY A 396 11.49 -5.06 -0.53
C GLY A 396 10.08 -4.52 -0.70
N THR A 397 9.21 -4.79 0.27
CA THR A 397 7.86 -4.23 0.37
C THR A 397 7.84 -2.70 0.42
N SER A 398 8.72 -2.08 1.22
CA SER A 398 8.80 -0.62 1.31
C SER A 398 9.25 0.00 -0.02
N ILE A 399 10.22 -0.61 -0.70
CA ILE A 399 10.68 -0.14 -2.03
C ILE A 399 9.56 -0.27 -3.06
N ILE A 400 8.83 -1.41 -3.08
CA ILE A 400 7.70 -1.60 -4.01
C ILE A 400 6.62 -0.56 -3.75
N ILE A 401 6.27 -0.31 -2.48
CA ILE A 401 5.26 0.69 -2.12
C ILE A 401 5.70 2.07 -2.58
N VAL A 402 6.92 2.49 -2.27
CA VAL A 402 7.43 3.81 -2.64
C VAL A 402 7.44 4.00 -4.15
N VAL A 403 8.01 3.06 -4.90
CA VAL A 403 8.10 3.16 -6.36
C VAL A 403 6.72 3.04 -7.01
N GLY A 404 5.87 2.12 -6.53
CA GLY A 404 4.52 1.93 -7.04
C GLY A 404 3.65 3.16 -6.85
N VAL A 405 3.64 3.74 -5.66
CA VAL A 405 2.87 4.96 -5.36
C VAL A 405 3.38 6.15 -6.16
N ALA A 406 4.71 6.29 -6.31
CA ALA A 406 5.28 7.35 -7.16
C ALA A 406 4.81 7.22 -8.61
N LEU A 407 4.84 6.01 -9.19
CA LEU A 407 4.37 5.75 -10.55
C LEU A 407 2.86 6.00 -10.69
N GLU A 408 2.05 5.52 -9.75
CA GLU A 408 0.59 5.74 -9.75
C GLU A 408 0.25 7.24 -9.68
N THR A 409 0.97 8.00 -8.84
CA THR A 409 0.77 9.45 -8.69
C THR A 409 1.13 10.20 -9.98
N VAL A 410 2.24 9.85 -10.63
CA VAL A 410 2.63 10.45 -11.90
C VAL A 410 1.60 10.14 -12.99
N ARG A 411 1.12 8.89 -13.08
CA ARG A 411 0.05 8.51 -14.03
C ARG A 411 -1.27 9.23 -13.75
N ALA A 412 -1.62 9.42 -12.47
CA ALA A 412 -2.82 10.19 -12.11
C ALA A 412 -2.70 11.65 -12.55
N LEU A 413 -1.50 12.26 -12.42
CA LEU A 413 -1.22 13.59 -12.93
C LEU A 413 -1.32 13.66 -14.45
N GLU A 414 -0.73 12.71 -15.17
CA GLU A 414 -0.80 12.62 -16.64
C GLU A 414 -2.24 12.48 -17.13
N ALA A 415 -3.03 11.63 -16.51
CA ALA A 415 -4.43 11.45 -16.83
C ALA A 415 -5.24 12.76 -16.65
N GLN A 416 -5.00 13.50 -15.55
CA GLN A 416 -5.65 14.77 -15.30
C GLN A 416 -5.22 15.87 -16.30
N MET A 417 -3.95 15.87 -16.74
CA MET A 417 -3.47 16.78 -17.78
C MET A 417 -4.09 16.49 -19.16
N LEU A 418 -4.20 15.21 -19.52
CA LEU A 418 -4.80 14.78 -20.80
C LEU A 418 -6.28 15.15 -20.89
N MET A 419 -7.05 14.94 -19.83
CA MET A 419 -8.48 15.29 -19.78
C MET A 419 -8.72 16.78 -20.00
N ARG A 420 -7.78 17.64 -19.64
CA ARG A 420 -7.90 19.08 -19.80
C ARG A 420 -7.54 19.57 -21.19
N ASN A 421 -6.52 18.98 -21.82
CA ASN A 421 -6.19 19.31 -23.22
C ASN A 421 -7.36 18.98 -24.17
N TYR A 422 -8.19 18.00 -23.82
CA TYR A 422 -9.40 17.66 -24.58
C TYR A 422 -10.54 18.68 -24.40
N LYS A 423 -10.69 19.28 -23.20
CA LYS A 423 -11.70 20.33 -22.95
C LYS A 423 -11.38 21.64 -23.69
N GLY A 424 -10.11 21.96 -23.92
CA GLY A 424 -9.69 23.16 -24.67
C GLY A 424 -9.95 23.06 -26.18
N PHE A 425 -10.32 21.90 -26.71
CA PHE A 425 -10.70 21.69 -28.10
C PHE A 425 -12.22 21.82 -28.37
N LEU A 426 -13.03 21.88 -27.32
CA LEU A 426 -14.50 21.96 -27.36
C LEU A 426 -15.03 23.31 -26.86
N SER A 427 -14.16 24.20 -26.45
CA SER A 427 -14.42 25.63 -26.19
C SER A 427 -13.79 26.46 -27.31
#